data_7def12804929264d172e95db35ef5e70
#
_entry.id   7def12804929264d172e95db35ef5e70
#
_cell.length_a   1.000
_cell.length_b   1.000
_cell.length_c   1.000
_cell.angle_alpha   90.00
_cell.angle_beta   90.00
_cell.angle_gamma   90.00
#
_symmetry.space_group_name_H-M   'P 1'
#
loop_
_entity.id
_entity.type
_entity.pdbx_description
1 polymer ?
#
loop_
_entity_poly.entity_id
_entity_poly.type
_entity_poly.pdbx_seq_one_letter_code
_entity_poly.pdbx_strand_id
1 'polypeptide(L)'
;MCGPGRNVGVTENGERGTGKMVWNYKEKYNTDPEFKKKERLRQKIYNDSEQGKAVKLAHNIFYGNSEHGFITNCIAAAFKPSSCRKRGLWPAITKAEIWKELEKHKLDMKNKYPESDGRLCIYCENPWTYKRTYGTGERVKHQTNFSIDRIDNNKTYQVGNLGFCCSGCNDKKHHATLELMENVIRVAKEKGLR
;
A
#
# COMPACT_ATOMS: atom_id res chain seq x y z
N MET A 1 19.13 21.57 -9.11
CA MET A 1 20.09 21.31 -10.20
C MET A 1 19.31 20.99 -11.45
N CYS A 2 19.58 21.72 -12.53
CA CYS A 2 18.80 21.75 -13.76
C CYS A 2 18.85 20.43 -14.52
N GLY A 3 17.71 19.99 -15.02
CA GLY A 3 17.61 18.86 -15.95
C GLY A 3 18.26 19.17 -17.31
N PRO A 4 18.60 18.14 -18.12
CA PRO A 4 19.29 18.32 -19.38
C PRO A 4 18.48 19.16 -20.37
N GLY A 5 19.15 20.18 -20.91
CA GLY A 5 18.58 21.16 -21.80
C GLY A 5 17.96 20.55 -23.06
N ARG A 6 16.81 21.08 -23.44
CA ARG A 6 16.19 20.84 -24.75
C ARG A 6 17.03 21.49 -25.84
N ASN A 7 17.63 20.70 -26.71
CA ASN A 7 18.18 21.20 -27.96
C ASN A 7 17.04 21.67 -28.86
N VAL A 8 16.92 22.98 -29.00
CA VAL A 8 16.04 23.61 -29.97
C VAL A 8 16.85 23.71 -31.27
N GLY A 9 16.56 22.86 -32.23
CA GLY A 9 17.12 22.99 -33.59
C GLY A 9 16.58 24.25 -34.25
N VAL A 10 17.48 25.16 -34.61
CA VAL A 10 17.19 26.34 -35.44
C VAL A 10 17.40 25.93 -36.89
N THR A 11 16.37 26.05 -37.74
CA THR A 11 16.52 25.89 -39.19
C THR A 11 17.15 27.13 -39.79
N GLU A 12 17.91 26.99 -40.88
CA GLU A 12 18.71 28.08 -41.54
C GLU A 12 17.86 29.27 -42.00
N ASN A 13 16.53 29.21 -41.99
CA ASN A 13 15.65 30.29 -42.45
C ASN A 13 14.95 31.07 -41.33
N GLY A 14 15.37 30.94 -40.07
CA GLY A 14 14.90 31.79 -38.97
C GLY A 14 13.41 31.60 -38.58
N GLU A 15 12.67 30.72 -39.22
CA GLU A 15 11.30 30.40 -38.85
C GLU A 15 11.28 29.45 -37.66
N ARG A 16 10.75 29.89 -36.53
CA ARG A 16 10.48 29.04 -35.39
C ARG A 16 9.34 28.11 -35.74
N GLY A 17 9.69 26.95 -36.29
CA GLY A 17 8.74 25.88 -36.53
C GLY A 17 8.17 25.40 -35.21
N THR A 18 6.93 25.83 -34.89
CA THR A 18 6.15 25.29 -33.77
C THR A 18 5.58 23.90 -34.09
N GLY A 19 6.29 23.13 -34.89
CA GLY A 19 6.01 21.73 -35.11
C GLY A 19 6.30 20.97 -33.84
N LYS A 20 5.34 20.91 -32.90
CA LYS A 20 5.34 19.93 -31.80
C LYS A 20 5.39 18.56 -32.44
N MET A 21 6.57 17.96 -32.59
CA MET A 21 6.68 16.52 -32.72
C MET A 21 6.12 15.93 -31.43
N VAL A 22 4.84 15.69 -31.39
CA VAL A 22 4.19 14.89 -30.33
C VAL A 22 4.73 13.50 -30.54
N TRP A 23 5.83 13.19 -29.88
CA TRP A 23 6.34 11.84 -29.84
C TRP A 23 5.31 10.98 -29.15
N ASN A 24 4.56 10.21 -29.91
CA ASN A 24 3.65 9.22 -29.34
C ASN A 24 4.48 7.99 -28.91
N TYR A 25 5.28 8.19 -27.83
CA TYR A 25 6.13 7.15 -27.25
C TYR A 25 5.30 5.88 -26.95
N LYS A 26 4.09 6.05 -26.45
CA LYS A 26 3.19 4.94 -26.09
C LYS A 26 2.79 4.13 -27.32
N GLU A 27 2.49 4.79 -28.42
CA GLU A 27 2.14 4.14 -29.67
C GLU A 27 3.34 3.38 -30.23
N LYS A 28 4.50 4.02 -30.34
CA LYS A 28 5.73 3.36 -30.82
C LYS A 28 6.13 2.19 -29.94
N TYR A 29 6.04 2.32 -28.60
CA TYR A 29 6.31 1.22 -27.68
C TYR A 29 5.38 0.03 -27.87
N ASN A 30 4.11 0.26 -28.26
CA ASN A 30 3.13 -0.80 -28.45
C ASN A 30 3.19 -1.43 -29.85
N THR A 31 3.61 -0.67 -30.87
CA THR A 31 3.56 -1.11 -32.29
C THR A 31 4.92 -1.56 -32.83
N ASP A 32 6.03 -1.13 -32.24
CA ASP A 32 7.39 -1.45 -32.71
C ASP A 32 8.08 -2.42 -31.72
N PRO A 33 8.17 -3.73 -32.03
CA PRO A 33 8.79 -4.73 -31.17
C PRO A 33 10.29 -4.47 -30.89
N GLU A 34 11.03 -3.96 -31.88
CA GLU A 34 12.47 -3.68 -31.74
C GLU A 34 12.69 -2.46 -30.82
N PHE A 35 11.89 -1.41 -30.99
CA PHE A 35 11.90 -0.27 -30.09
C PHE A 35 11.58 -0.70 -28.64
N LYS A 36 10.56 -1.53 -28.46
CA LYS A 36 10.17 -2.10 -27.16
C LYS A 36 11.31 -2.90 -26.52
N LYS A 37 12.00 -3.74 -27.30
CA LYS A 37 13.15 -4.53 -26.83
C LYS A 37 14.31 -3.63 -26.40
N LYS A 38 14.63 -2.63 -27.22
CA LYS A 38 15.68 -1.64 -26.93
C LYS A 38 15.39 -0.84 -25.64
N GLU A 39 14.15 -0.37 -25.47
CA GLU A 39 13.72 0.35 -24.27
C GLU A 39 13.75 -0.53 -23.02
N ARG A 40 13.34 -1.79 -23.12
CA ARG A 40 13.44 -2.72 -21.98
C ARG A 40 14.90 -2.96 -21.58
N LEU A 41 15.80 -3.10 -22.55
CA LEU A 41 17.23 -3.24 -22.26
C LEU A 41 17.79 -1.99 -21.60
N ARG A 42 17.48 -0.80 -22.13
CA ARG A 42 17.87 0.49 -21.54
C ARG A 42 17.39 0.62 -20.10
N GLN A 43 16.12 0.30 -19.85
CA GLN A 43 15.53 0.35 -18.51
C GLN A 43 16.18 -0.67 -17.58
N LYS A 44 16.53 -1.86 -18.08
CA LYS A 44 17.24 -2.86 -17.28
C LYS A 44 18.62 -2.38 -16.89
N ILE A 45 19.43 -1.86 -17.85
CA ILE A 45 20.76 -1.32 -17.60
C ILE A 45 20.69 -0.19 -16.56
N TYR A 46 19.72 0.74 -16.70
CA TYR A 46 19.52 1.79 -15.71
C TYR A 46 19.19 1.25 -14.33
N ASN A 47 18.24 0.31 -14.23
CA ASN A 47 17.82 -0.27 -12.95
C ASN A 47 18.94 -1.06 -12.26
N ASP A 48 19.87 -1.64 -13.03
CA ASP A 48 21.01 -2.41 -12.51
C ASP A 48 22.19 -1.49 -12.14
N SER A 49 22.20 -0.23 -12.60
CA SER A 49 23.22 0.76 -12.21
C SER A 49 23.09 1.18 -10.75
N GLU A 50 24.18 1.63 -10.13
CA GLU A 50 24.15 2.13 -8.75
C GLU A 50 23.23 3.35 -8.60
N GLN A 51 23.20 4.24 -9.59
CA GLN A 51 22.29 5.38 -9.60
C GLN A 51 20.83 4.92 -9.68
N GLY A 52 20.50 3.98 -10.54
CA GLY A 52 19.14 3.44 -10.68
C GLY A 52 18.68 2.74 -9.40
N LYS A 53 19.55 1.95 -8.77
CA LYS A 53 19.30 1.30 -7.48
C LYS A 53 19.07 2.34 -6.37
N ALA A 54 19.90 3.38 -6.29
CA ALA A 54 19.77 4.44 -5.30
C ALA A 54 18.45 5.22 -5.46
N VAL A 55 18.09 5.61 -6.68
CA VAL A 55 16.81 6.29 -6.97
C VAL A 55 15.62 5.42 -6.61
N LYS A 56 15.66 4.13 -6.97
CA LYS A 56 14.60 3.17 -6.63
C LYS A 56 14.48 2.97 -5.13
N LEU A 57 15.61 2.87 -4.41
CA LEU A 57 15.61 2.78 -2.96
C LEU A 57 15.00 4.03 -2.32
N ALA A 58 15.44 5.23 -2.73
CA ALA A 58 14.90 6.49 -2.23
C ALA A 58 13.38 6.61 -2.48
N HIS A 59 12.91 6.25 -3.68
CA HIS A 59 11.49 6.21 -4.00
C HIS A 59 10.74 5.21 -3.10
N ASN A 60 11.28 4.01 -2.91
CA ASN A 60 10.66 2.98 -2.07
C ASN A 60 10.58 3.42 -0.61
N ILE A 61 11.63 4.09 -0.09
CA ILE A 61 11.64 4.65 1.26
C ILE A 61 10.56 5.73 1.38
N PHE A 62 10.57 6.72 0.48
CA PHE A 62 9.61 7.82 0.51
C PHE A 62 8.16 7.32 0.36
N TYR A 63 7.87 6.57 -0.70
CA TYR A 63 6.54 6.06 -0.97
C TYR A 63 6.08 5.05 0.08
N GLY A 64 6.97 4.13 0.48
CA GLY A 64 6.62 3.08 1.44
C GLY A 64 6.33 3.57 2.85
N ASN A 65 6.89 4.75 3.24
CA ASN A 65 6.60 5.41 4.53
C ASN A 65 5.47 6.45 4.44
N SER A 66 4.97 6.76 3.23
CA SER A 66 3.75 7.54 3.11
C SER A 66 2.53 6.71 3.52
N GLU A 67 1.50 7.36 4.04
CA GLU A 67 0.22 6.70 4.37
C GLU A 67 -0.31 5.91 3.18
N HIS A 68 -0.45 6.57 2.03
CA HIS A 68 -0.98 5.96 0.82
C HIS A 68 -0.17 4.75 0.36
N GLY A 69 1.16 4.87 0.30
CA GLY A 69 2.04 3.79 -0.12
C GLY A 69 2.04 2.62 0.85
N PHE A 70 2.02 2.90 2.15
CA PHE A 70 1.95 1.85 3.17
C PHE A 70 0.65 1.06 3.08
N ILE A 71 -0.50 1.76 3.06
CA ILE A 71 -1.84 1.15 2.97
C ILE A 71 -1.98 0.36 1.66
N THR A 72 -1.56 0.92 0.51
CA THR A 72 -1.57 0.22 -0.78
C THR A 72 -0.82 -1.10 -0.73
N ASN A 73 0.34 -1.14 -0.04
CA ASN A 73 1.10 -2.37 0.14
C ASN A 73 0.38 -3.38 1.06
N CYS A 74 -0.30 -2.93 2.12
CA CYS A 74 -1.10 -3.80 2.98
C CYS A 74 -2.29 -4.40 2.20
N ILE A 75 -2.98 -3.59 1.40
CA ILE A 75 -4.04 -4.06 0.51
C ILE A 75 -3.47 -5.08 -0.51
N ALA A 76 -2.35 -4.79 -1.15
CA ALA A 76 -1.73 -5.72 -2.10
C ALA A 76 -1.35 -7.06 -1.43
N ALA A 77 -0.90 -7.03 -0.18
CA ALA A 77 -0.59 -8.24 0.58
C ALA A 77 -1.83 -9.11 0.85
N ALA A 78 -3.01 -8.50 1.11
CA ALA A 78 -4.27 -9.21 1.28
C ALA A 78 -4.68 -10.00 0.01
N PHE A 79 -4.36 -9.46 -1.17
CA PHE A 79 -4.63 -10.07 -2.49
C PHE A 79 -3.50 -10.97 -3.01
N LYS A 80 -2.43 -11.18 -2.25
CA LYS A 80 -1.29 -11.98 -2.72
C LYS A 80 -1.72 -13.44 -2.98
N PRO A 81 -1.57 -13.97 -4.21
CA PRO A 81 -2.07 -15.29 -4.58
C PRO A 81 -1.54 -16.42 -3.69
N SER A 82 -0.27 -16.37 -3.29
CA SER A 82 0.33 -17.37 -2.38
C SER A 82 -0.35 -17.41 -1.01
N SER A 83 -0.73 -16.24 -0.47
CA SER A 83 -1.43 -16.14 0.81
C SER A 83 -2.89 -16.57 0.69
N CYS A 84 -3.57 -16.24 -0.42
CA CYS A 84 -4.95 -16.65 -0.67
C CYS A 84 -5.03 -18.18 -0.84
N ARG A 85 -4.14 -18.80 -1.61
CA ARG A 85 -4.06 -20.27 -1.76
C ARG A 85 -3.81 -20.97 -0.45
N LYS A 86 -2.86 -20.48 0.37
CA LYS A 86 -2.55 -21.07 1.69
C LYS A 86 -3.77 -21.06 2.62
N ARG A 87 -4.62 -20.04 2.55
CA ARG A 87 -5.83 -19.92 3.38
C ARG A 87 -7.05 -20.59 2.78
N GLY A 88 -7.05 -20.91 1.47
CA GLY A 88 -8.26 -21.32 0.74
C GLY A 88 -9.29 -20.20 0.57
N LEU A 89 -8.93 -18.94 0.90
CA LEU A 89 -9.86 -17.81 0.93
C LEU A 89 -9.35 -16.70 -0.02
N TRP A 90 -10.15 -16.40 -1.04
CA TRP A 90 -9.90 -15.30 -1.97
C TRP A 90 -10.73 -14.08 -1.56
N PRO A 91 -10.19 -12.85 -1.67
CA PRO A 91 -10.96 -11.66 -1.37
C PRO A 91 -12.22 -11.57 -2.22
N ALA A 92 -13.36 -11.36 -1.58
CA ALA A 92 -14.65 -11.07 -2.22
C ALA A 92 -14.94 -9.55 -2.22
N ILE A 93 -13.90 -8.75 -2.38
CA ILE A 93 -13.91 -7.30 -2.36
C ILE A 93 -12.81 -6.79 -3.28
N THR A 94 -13.00 -5.64 -3.92
CA THR A 94 -11.98 -4.97 -4.72
C THR A 94 -11.06 -4.10 -3.86
N LYS A 95 -9.88 -3.75 -4.40
CA LYS A 95 -8.97 -2.82 -3.73
C LYS A 95 -9.61 -1.43 -3.54
N ALA A 96 -10.43 -0.97 -4.48
CA ALA A 96 -11.14 0.30 -4.40
C ALA A 96 -12.17 0.30 -3.26
N GLU A 97 -12.89 -0.80 -3.09
CA GLU A 97 -13.84 -0.95 -1.98
C GLU A 97 -13.14 -0.97 -0.62
N ILE A 98 -11.96 -1.60 -0.51
CA ILE A 98 -11.18 -1.54 0.75
C ILE A 98 -10.80 -0.08 1.09
N TRP A 99 -10.39 0.71 0.09
CA TRP A 99 -10.14 2.13 0.31
C TRP A 99 -11.38 2.89 0.79
N LYS A 100 -12.54 2.60 0.20
CA LYS A 100 -13.83 3.21 0.59
C LYS A 100 -14.20 2.84 2.03
N GLU A 101 -14.06 1.58 2.41
CA GLU A 101 -14.32 1.12 3.79
C GLU A 101 -13.33 1.75 4.78
N LEU A 102 -12.06 1.95 4.40
CA LEU A 102 -11.08 2.63 5.24
C LEU A 102 -11.45 4.11 5.48
N GLU A 103 -11.86 4.82 4.44
CA GLU A 103 -12.28 6.22 4.61
C GLU A 103 -13.55 6.33 5.48
N LYS A 104 -14.48 5.39 5.33
CA LYS A 104 -15.65 5.28 6.23
C LYS A 104 -15.21 5.05 7.68
N HIS A 105 -14.30 4.10 7.91
CA HIS A 105 -13.75 3.84 9.25
C HIS A 105 -13.08 5.09 9.87
N LYS A 106 -12.29 5.82 9.09
CA LYS A 106 -11.67 7.07 9.57
C LYS A 106 -12.72 8.10 9.98
N LEU A 107 -13.79 8.23 9.19
CA LEU A 107 -14.88 9.14 9.51
C LEU A 107 -15.62 8.72 10.79
N ASP A 108 -15.93 7.44 10.94
CA ASP A 108 -16.59 6.89 12.12
C ASP A 108 -15.74 7.10 13.38
N MET A 109 -14.42 6.85 13.29
CA MET A 109 -13.49 7.07 14.40
C MET A 109 -13.32 8.57 14.73
N LYS A 110 -13.31 9.45 13.73
CA LYS A 110 -13.28 10.90 13.94
C LYS A 110 -14.56 11.40 14.60
N ASN A 111 -15.72 10.87 14.23
CA ASN A 111 -16.98 11.22 14.88
C ASN A 111 -17.02 10.76 16.35
N LYS A 112 -16.44 9.60 16.65
CA LYS A 112 -16.32 9.08 18.03
C LYS A 112 -15.26 9.82 18.86
N TYR A 113 -14.17 10.25 18.21
CA TYR A 113 -13.03 10.95 18.83
C TYR A 113 -12.68 12.21 18.01
N PRO A 114 -13.41 13.34 18.22
CA PRO A 114 -13.28 14.54 17.39
C PRO A 114 -11.88 15.16 17.34
N GLU A 115 -11.08 14.97 18.39
CA GLU A 115 -9.70 15.43 18.49
C GLU A 115 -8.71 14.60 17.66
N SER A 116 -9.12 13.43 17.19
CA SER A 116 -8.30 12.55 16.36
C SER A 116 -8.45 12.89 14.87
N ASP A 117 -7.52 12.40 14.06
CA ASP A 117 -7.63 12.42 12.60
C ASP A 117 -8.36 11.18 12.03
N GLY A 118 -8.96 10.36 12.91
CA GLY A 118 -9.68 9.15 12.57
C GLY A 118 -8.80 7.92 12.30
N ARG A 119 -7.48 8.05 12.34
CA ARG A 119 -6.52 6.95 12.10
C ARG A 119 -6.32 6.10 13.35
N LEU A 120 -7.39 5.55 13.89
CA LEU A 120 -7.41 4.79 15.13
C LEU A 120 -7.68 3.30 14.89
N CYS A 121 -6.97 2.47 15.64
CA CYS A 121 -7.18 1.02 15.64
C CYS A 121 -8.57 0.67 16.15
N ILE A 122 -9.32 -0.15 15.38
CA ILE A 122 -10.67 -0.60 15.78
C ILE A 122 -10.69 -1.34 17.12
N TYR A 123 -9.55 -1.94 17.55
CA TYR A 123 -9.48 -2.78 18.76
C TYR A 123 -8.96 -2.05 19.99
N CYS A 124 -7.90 -1.23 19.88
CA CYS A 124 -7.29 -0.55 21.02
C CYS A 124 -7.43 0.97 20.97
N GLU A 125 -8.05 1.50 19.92
CA GLU A 125 -8.33 2.93 19.72
C GLU A 125 -7.08 3.83 19.70
N ASN A 126 -5.88 3.25 19.73
CA ASN A 126 -4.64 3.98 19.55
C ASN A 126 -4.38 4.31 18.09
N PRO A 127 -3.73 5.45 17.78
CA PRO A 127 -3.37 5.79 16.42
C PRO A 127 -2.36 4.80 15.84
N TRP A 128 -2.57 4.42 14.57
CA TRP A 128 -1.59 3.61 13.87
C TRP A 128 -0.52 4.46 13.17
N THR A 129 0.60 3.81 12.86
CA THR A 129 1.75 4.41 12.18
C THR A 129 2.03 3.69 10.84
N TYR A 130 2.97 4.24 10.07
CA TYR A 130 3.37 3.72 8.74
C TYR A 130 4.89 3.53 8.64
N LYS A 131 5.53 3.04 9.70
CA LYS A 131 6.99 2.94 9.79
C LYS A 131 7.52 1.69 9.09
N ARG A 132 8.49 1.84 8.20
CA ARG A 132 9.27 0.74 7.61
C ARG A 132 10.74 0.94 7.90
N THR A 133 11.42 -0.15 8.27
CA THR A 133 12.87 -0.21 8.33
C THR A 133 13.41 -0.64 6.96
N TYR A 134 14.36 0.13 6.43
CA TYR A 134 15.05 -0.17 5.18
C TYR A 134 16.54 -0.34 5.47
N GLY A 135 17.18 -1.27 4.78
CA GLY A 135 18.65 -1.36 4.73
C GLY A 135 19.35 -2.22 5.78
N THR A 136 18.66 -2.72 6.79
CA THR A 136 19.28 -3.55 7.86
C THR A 136 19.22 -5.06 7.60
N GLY A 137 18.55 -5.50 6.53
CA GLY A 137 18.27 -6.93 6.31
C GLY A 137 17.21 -7.52 7.25
N GLU A 138 17.02 -6.94 8.42
CA GLU A 138 16.00 -7.33 9.39
C GLU A 138 14.71 -6.54 9.19
N ARG A 139 13.60 -7.26 9.11
CA ARG A 139 12.25 -6.66 9.08
C ARG A 139 11.78 -6.41 10.51
N VAL A 140 12.06 -5.22 11.02
CA VAL A 140 11.48 -4.81 12.31
C VAL A 140 9.98 -4.60 12.13
N LYS A 141 9.18 -5.40 12.83
CA LYS A 141 7.73 -5.27 12.86
C LYS A 141 7.34 -4.24 13.92
N HIS A 142 6.87 -3.07 13.47
CA HIS A 142 6.35 -2.06 14.39
C HIS A 142 4.92 -2.40 14.79
N GLN A 143 4.68 -2.66 16.06
CA GLN A 143 3.38 -3.09 16.59
C GLN A 143 2.25 -2.06 16.37
N THR A 144 2.62 -0.77 16.26
CA THR A 144 1.68 0.32 15.98
C THR A 144 1.35 0.51 14.50
N ASN A 145 2.03 -0.19 13.59
CA ASN A 145 1.77 -0.03 12.16
C ASN A 145 0.36 -0.46 11.76
N PHE A 146 -0.19 0.27 10.78
CA PHE A 146 -1.45 -0.09 10.15
C PHE A 146 -1.45 -1.53 9.62
N SER A 147 -2.57 -2.20 9.83
CA SER A 147 -2.84 -3.54 9.32
C SER A 147 -4.32 -3.68 8.96
N ILE A 148 -4.62 -4.57 8.02
CA ILE A 148 -5.97 -4.95 7.65
C ILE A 148 -6.23 -6.35 8.20
N ASP A 149 -7.21 -6.46 9.06
CA ASP A 149 -7.65 -7.71 9.65
C ASP A 149 -8.95 -8.20 9.03
N ARG A 150 -9.23 -9.48 9.15
CA ARG A 150 -10.54 -10.07 8.94
C ARG A 150 -11.18 -10.25 10.29
N ILE A 151 -12.27 -9.53 10.59
CA ILE A 151 -12.94 -9.59 11.88
C ILE A 151 -13.27 -11.05 12.24
N ASP A 152 -13.88 -11.77 11.31
CA ASP A 152 -14.06 -13.23 11.36
C ASP A 152 -13.02 -13.92 10.46
N ASN A 153 -12.12 -14.67 11.05
CA ASN A 153 -11.05 -15.37 10.34
C ASN A 153 -11.53 -16.50 9.42
N ASN A 154 -12.74 -16.99 9.62
CA ASN A 154 -13.34 -18.03 8.79
C ASN A 154 -13.90 -17.47 7.48
N LYS A 155 -14.12 -16.15 7.41
CA LYS A 155 -14.59 -15.45 6.22
C LYS A 155 -13.44 -14.81 5.47
N THR A 156 -13.65 -14.51 4.20
CA THR A 156 -12.69 -13.78 3.37
C THR A 156 -12.70 -12.28 3.69
N TYR A 157 -11.77 -11.54 3.07
CA TYR A 157 -11.87 -10.08 2.98
C TYR A 157 -13.10 -9.72 2.14
N GLN A 158 -14.10 -9.14 2.79
CA GLN A 158 -15.38 -8.71 2.21
C GLN A 158 -15.94 -7.53 2.99
N VAL A 159 -16.90 -6.82 2.42
CA VAL A 159 -17.63 -5.75 3.12
C VAL A 159 -18.24 -6.32 4.41
N GLY A 160 -18.09 -5.58 5.51
CA GLY A 160 -18.55 -6.00 6.84
C GLY A 160 -17.63 -6.98 7.58
N ASN A 161 -16.54 -7.47 6.95
CA ASN A 161 -15.53 -8.32 7.58
C ASN A 161 -14.12 -7.73 7.53
N LEU A 162 -14.01 -6.40 7.51
CA LEU A 162 -12.74 -5.68 7.51
C LEU A 162 -12.54 -4.96 8.84
N GLY A 163 -11.41 -5.21 9.49
CA GLY A 163 -10.93 -4.45 10.64
C GLY A 163 -9.68 -3.66 10.27
N PHE A 164 -9.72 -2.34 10.42
CA PHE A 164 -8.55 -1.48 10.26
C PHE A 164 -7.91 -1.27 11.63
N CYS A 165 -6.75 -1.85 11.83
CA CYS A 165 -6.16 -1.98 13.16
C CYS A 165 -4.63 -1.77 13.13
N CYS A 166 -4.01 -1.72 14.29
CA CYS A 166 -2.56 -1.82 14.39
C CYS A 166 -2.10 -3.28 14.29
N SER A 167 -0.88 -3.49 13.79
CA SER A 167 -0.36 -4.85 13.58
C SER A 167 -0.24 -5.64 14.89
N GLY A 168 0.01 -4.95 16.02
CA GLY A 168 0.04 -5.59 17.34
C GLY A 168 -1.29 -6.19 17.75
N CYS A 169 -2.40 -5.48 17.50
CA CYS A 169 -3.73 -6.02 17.78
C CYS A 169 -4.10 -7.16 16.83
N ASN A 170 -3.75 -7.02 15.54
CA ASN A 170 -3.97 -8.09 14.56
C ASN A 170 -3.21 -9.37 14.95
N ASP A 171 -1.96 -9.24 15.39
CA ASP A 171 -1.18 -10.39 15.86
C ASP A 171 -1.76 -11.03 17.12
N LYS A 172 -2.18 -10.22 18.09
CA LYS A 172 -2.79 -10.73 19.33
C LYS A 172 -4.12 -11.45 19.08
N LYS A 173 -4.92 -10.92 18.16
CA LYS A 173 -6.15 -11.58 17.73
C LYS A 173 -5.85 -12.92 17.05
N HIS A 174 -4.79 -12.98 16.26
CA HIS A 174 -4.28 -14.18 15.57
C HIS A 174 -5.40 -14.99 14.88
N HIS A 175 -5.73 -16.18 15.42
CA HIS A 175 -6.79 -17.07 14.91
C HIS A 175 -8.07 -17.02 15.74
N ALA A 176 -8.17 -16.08 16.69
CA ALA A 176 -9.38 -15.93 17.48
C ALA A 176 -10.57 -15.58 16.58
N THR A 177 -11.66 -16.32 16.71
CA THR A 177 -12.95 -15.96 16.13
C THR A 177 -13.63 -14.92 17.01
N LEU A 178 -14.60 -14.19 16.44
CA LEU A 178 -15.41 -13.25 17.22
C LEU A 178 -16.08 -13.95 18.40
N GLU A 179 -16.67 -15.12 18.15
CA GLU A 179 -17.30 -15.97 19.16
C GLU A 179 -16.35 -16.33 20.32
N LEU A 180 -15.10 -16.74 20.01
CA LEU A 180 -14.12 -17.02 21.06
C LEU A 180 -13.80 -15.78 21.89
N MET A 181 -13.67 -14.61 21.25
CA MET A 181 -13.39 -13.36 21.95
C MET A 181 -14.56 -12.94 22.84
N GLU A 182 -15.80 -13.07 22.38
CA GLU A 182 -17.01 -12.82 23.16
C GLU A 182 -17.10 -13.76 24.37
N ASN A 183 -16.83 -15.06 24.18
CA ASN A 183 -16.78 -16.03 25.25
C ASN A 183 -15.71 -15.71 26.29
N VAL A 184 -14.50 -15.31 25.88
CA VAL A 184 -13.42 -14.90 26.80
C VAL A 184 -13.86 -13.68 27.63
N ILE A 185 -14.46 -12.66 26.97
CA ILE A 185 -14.95 -11.45 27.66
C ILE A 185 -16.05 -11.81 28.65
N ARG A 186 -17.01 -12.66 28.26
CA ARG A 186 -18.09 -13.13 29.14
C ARG A 186 -17.53 -13.82 30.38
N VAL A 187 -16.64 -14.81 30.20
CA VAL A 187 -16.02 -15.55 31.31
C VAL A 187 -15.20 -14.62 32.22
N ALA A 188 -14.46 -13.67 31.64
CA ALA A 188 -13.72 -12.69 32.43
C ALA A 188 -14.63 -11.82 33.30
N LYS A 189 -15.75 -11.35 32.75
CA LYS A 189 -16.77 -10.58 33.50
C LYS A 189 -17.42 -11.41 34.63
N GLU A 190 -17.79 -12.67 34.36
CA GLU A 190 -18.34 -13.59 35.35
C GLU A 190 -17.37 -13.84 36.50
N LYS A 191 -16.08 -13.85 36.24
CA LYS A 191 -15.02 -14.02 37.27
C LYS A 191 -14.54 -12.70 37.91
N GLY A 192 -15.17 -11.57 37.58
CA GLY A 192 -14.76 -10.25 38.09
C GLY A 192 -13.39 -9.77 37.62
N LEU A 193 -12.85 -10.34 36.53
CA LEU A 193 -11.60 -9.91 35.91
C LEU A 193 -11.84 -8.65 35.04
N ARG A 194 -10.94 -7.68 35.11
CA ARG A 194 -10.98 -6.44 34.32
C ARG A 194 -9.92 -6.44 33.21
#